data_62e9787223efe9a3a70c2b3469e62f2b
#
_entry.id   62e9787223efe9a3a70c2b3469e62f2b
#
_cell.length_a   1.000
_cell.length_b   1.000
_cell.length_c   1.000
_cell.angle_alpha   90.00
_cell.angle_beta   90.00
_cell.angle_gamma   90.00
#
_symmetry.space_group_name_H-M   'P 1'
#
loop_
_entity.id
_entity.type
_entity.pdbx_description
1 polymer ?
#
loop_
_entity_poly.entity_id
_entity_poly.type
_entity_poly.pdbx_seq_one_letter_code
_entity_poly.pdbx_strand_id
1 'polypeptide(L)'
;MGLAVRIWHSTTYRAETTLNYGMDRAWSLACTANANKLAVGYDDGTVVLKLGHEQPVASMDQSTGKLVYAVNSEIMTVTLKGMGAQAEADGIADGERLPTVAKDLGSTEVFPQTVKHNTNGRFIVVCGDGEYIIYTSQALRNKAFGQALDFCWSQQATGDYAIRESISRVKTFKNFKENKTIKPPISTCEGLFGGHCLAIKGSDCVVFYNWADGQFVHKIDVTPKNIHWNDTGTLCILVCEDTSYVLKYDGEAVMAALDGSNPSALTDDGVEGAFEFLHEVSDKVTTGQWVG
;
A
#
# COMPACT_ATOMS: atom_id res chain seq x y z
N MET A 1 -32.81 9.20 -14.89
CA MET A 1 -33.15 8.08 -14.02
C MET A 1 -31.86 7.30 -13.82
N GLY A 2 -31.41 7.12 -12.57
CA GLY A 2 -30.07 6.58 -12.31
C GLY A 2 -30.05 5.07 -12.26
N LEU A 3 -29.29 4.46 -13.15
CA LEU A 3 -28.93 3.02 -13.11
C LEU A 3 -27.75 2.77 -12.15
N ALA A 4 -27.25 3.83 -11.49
CA ALA A 4 -26.06 3.76 -10.66
C ALA A 4 -26.18 4.63 -9.39
N VAL A 5 -25.58 4.18 -8.31
CA VAL A 5 -25.43 4.95 -7.08
C VAL A 5 -24.07 5.63 -7.10
N ARG A 6 -24.04 6.93 -6.81
CA ARG A 6 -22.80 7.71 -6.72
C ARG A 6 -22.53 8.12 -5.29
N ILE A 7 -21.31 7.91 -4.87
CA ILE A 7 -20.80 8.34 -3.56
C ILE A 7 -19.99 9.61 -3.78
N TRP A 8 -20.28 10.63 -2.98
CA TRP A 8 -19.67 11.94 -3.07
C TRP A 8 -19.00 12.30 -1.75
N HIS A 9 -17.85 12.94 -1.83
CA HIS A 9 -17.21 13.53 -0.66
C HIS A 9 -18.04 14.72 -0.15
N SER A 10 -18.38 14.70 1.15
CA SER A 10 -19.35 15.66 1.71
C SER A 10 -18.87 17.11 1.75
N THR A 11 -17.54 17.33 1.81
CA THR A 11 -16.94 18.67 1.90
C THR A 11 -16.50 19.21 0.56
N THR A 12 -15.85 18.39 -0.26
CA THR A 12 -15.28 18.81 -1.56
C THR A 12 -16.25 18.65 -2.72
N TYR A 13 -17.37 17.94 -2.51
CA TYR A 13 -18.35 17.58 -3.53
C TYR A 13 -17.75 16.87 -4.76
N ARG A 14 -16.63 16.18 -4.56
CA ARG A 14 -16.04 15.32 -5.58
C ARG A 14 -16.81 14.00 -5.64
N ALA A 15 -16.99 13.46 -6.84
CA ALA A 15 -17.47 12.10 -7.03
C ALA A 15 -16.33 11.13 -6.66
N GLU A 16 -16.52 10.35 -5.59
CA GLU A 16 -15.55 9.38 -5.10
C GLU A 16 -15.64 8.07 -5.88
N THR A 17 -16.85 7.57 -6.05
CA THR A 17 -17.07 6.33 -6.79
C THR A 17 -18.48 6.24 -7.34
N THR A 18 -18.63 5.43 -8.38
CA THR A 18 -19.92 5.07 -8.97
C THR A 18 -20.11 3.57 -8.87
N LEU A 19 -21.15 3.16 -8.15
CA LEU A 19 -21.53 1.77 -7.98
C LEU A 19 -22.57 1.40 -9.04
N ASN A 20 -22.21 0.50 -9.93
CA ASN A 20 -23.10 -0.01 -10.97
C ASN A 20 -23.03 -1.54 -10.96
N TYR A 21 -24.15 -2.17 -10.60
CA TYR A 21 -24.27 -3.63 -10.49
C TYR A 21 -25.02 -4.26 -11.67
N GLY A 22 -25.31 -3.48 -12.72
CA GLY A 22 -26.07 -3.97 -13.87
C GLY A 22 -27.54 -4.28 -13.56
N MET A 23 -28.02 -3.90 -12.36
CA MET A 23 -29.43 -3.99 -11.98
C MET A 23 -30.15 -2.73 -12.44
N ASP A 24 -31.42 -2.82 -12.78
CA ASP A 24 -32.17 -1.74 -13.40
C ASP A 24 -32.16 -0.44 -12.55
N ARG A 25 -33.25 0.03 -12.03
CA ARG A 25 -33.32 1.32 -11.34
C ARG A 25 -33.05 1.18 -9.88
N ALA A 26 -32.22 2.08 -9.31
CA ALA A 26 -32.11 2.24 -7.86
C ALA A 26 -33.24 3.12 -7.33
N TRP A 27 -34.04 2.58 -6.43
CA TRP A 27 -35.21 3.23 -5.86
C TRP A 27 -35.01 3.74 -4.45
N SER A 28 -34.25 3.04 -3.66
CA SER A 28 -34.06 3.36 -2.25
C SER A 28 -32.65 3.13 -1.77
N LEU A 29 -32.23 3.94 -0.80
CA LEU A 29 -30.95 3.86 -0.12
C LEU A 29 -31.19 3.84 1.38
N ALA A 30 -30.51 2.96 2.08
CA ALA A 30 -30.49 2.93 3.53
C ALA A 30 -29.07 2.69 4.03
N CYS A 31 -28.65 3.51 5.00
CA CYS A 31 -27.34 3.38 5.65
C CYS A 31 -27.50 2.87 7.07
N THR A 32 -26.63 2.01 7.52
CA THR A 32 -26.59 1.60 8.92
C THR A 32 -25.92 2.69 9.75
N ALA A 33 -26.55 3.10 10.84
CA ALA A 33 -25.95 4.06 11.76
C ALA A 33 -24.64 3.52 12.34
N ASN A 34 -23.61 4.35 12.34
CA ASN A 34 -22.26 4.05 12.86
C ASN A 34 -21.56 2.82 12.21
N ALA A 35 -21.97 2.45 11.00
CA ALA A 35 -21.30 1.40 10.24
C ALA A 35 -21.24 1.78 8.75
N ASN A 36 -20.16 1.40 8.08
CA ASN A 36 -19.97 1.64 6.66
C ASN A 36 -20.73 0.60 5.82
N LYS A 37 -22.05 0.49 6.04
CA LYS A 37 -22.93 -0.41 5.28
C LYS A 37 -24.02 0.39 4.60
N LEU A 38 -24.22 0.11 3.32
CA LEU A 38 -25.23 0.70 2.46
C LEU A 38 -26.10 -0.41 1.88
N ALA A 39 -27.40 -0.31 2.02
CA ALA A 39 -28.37 -1.12 1.30
C ALA A 39 -28.98 -0.30 0.16
N VAL A 40 -29.04 -0.88 -1.03
CA VAL A 40 -29.61 -0.27 -2.23
C VAL A 40 -30.71 -1.17 -2.75
N GLY A 41 -31.93 -0.68 -2.81
CA GLY A 41 -33.07 -1.36 -3.42
C GLY A 41 -33.19 -1.03 -4.90
N TYR A 42 -33.19 -2.05 -5.74
CA TYR A 42 -33.35 -1.99 -7.19
C TYR A 42 -34.67 -2.69 -7.62
N ASP A 43 -35.00 -2.58 -8.91
CA ASP A 43 -36.14 -3.31 -9.50
C ASP A 43 -35.99 -4.85 -9.29
N ASP A 44 -34.78 -5.37 -9.46
CA ASP A 44 -34.47 -6.80 -9.43
C ASP A 44 -34.12 -7.34 -8.04
N GLY A 45 -34.06 -6.48 -7.03
CA GLY A 45 -33.73 -6.89 -5.67
C GLY A 45 -32.95 -5.87 -4.87
N THR A 46 -32.28 -6.31 -3.80
CA THR A 46 -31.54 -5.44 -2.90
C THR A 46 -30.09 -5.89 -2.80
N VAL A 47 -29.17 -4.93 -2.95
CA VAL A 47 -27.74 -5.13 -2.75
C VAL A 47 -27.35 -4.49 -1.44
N VAL A 48 -26.65 -5.24 -0.57
CA VAL A 48 -26.06 -4.72 0.66
C VAL A 48 -24.55 -4.68 0.50
N LEU A 49 -24.00 -3.50 0.69
CA LEU A 49 -22.59 -3.19 0.48
C LEU A 49 -21.93 -2.83 1.80
N LYS A 50 -20.69 -3.25 1.97
CA LYS A 50 -19.78 -2.68 2.95
C LYS A 50 -18.91 -1.64 2.25
N LEU A 51 -19.01 -0.39 2.66
CA LEU A 51 -18.17 0.68 2.17
C LEU A 51 -16.86 0.73 2.95
N GLY A 52 -15.78 1.13 2.26
CA GLY A 52 -14.46 1.24 2.88
C GLY A 52 -13.59 0.00 2.67
N HIS A 53 -12.49 -0.06 3.40
CA HIS A 53 -11.52 -1.14 3.30
C HIS A 53 -11.98 -2.36 4.12
N GLU A 54 -11.70 -3.57 3.61
CA GLU A 54 -11.94 -4.82 4.35
C GLU A 54 -11.02 -4.94 5.55
N GLN A 55 -9.80 -4.41 5.42
CA GLN A 55 -8.80 -4.41 6.48
C GLN A 55 -8.74 -3.04 7.16
N PRO A 56 -8.44 -3.00 8.46
CA PRO A 56 -8.24 -1.73 9.15
C PRO A 56 -7.06 -0.97 8.57
N VAL A 57 -7.19 0.36 8.50
CA VAL A 57 -6.09 1.24 8.10
C VAL A 57 -5.10 1.31 9.25
N ALA A 58 -4.06 0.50 9.17
CA ALA A 58 -3.09 0.33 10.24
C ALA A 58 -1.69 0.02 9.68
N SER A 59 -0.67 0.30 10.49
CA SER A 59 0.71 -0.04 10.20
C SER A 59 1.45 -0.37 11.49
N MET A 60 2.23 -1.43 11.48
CA MET A 60 3.06 -1.83 12.61
C MET A 60 4.54 -1.61 12.29
N ASP A 61 5.23 -0.92 13.18
CA ASP A 61 6.68 -0.89 13.21
C ASP A 61 7.19 -2.13 13.97
N GLN A 62 7.78 -3.06 13.24
CA GLN A 62 8.25 -4.34 13.78
C GLN A 62 9.38 -4.17 14.80
N SER A 63 10.24 -3.18 14.62
CA SER A 63 11.41 -2.96 15.49
C SER A 63 11.00 -2.55 16.90
N THR A 64 9.99 -1.72 17.02
CA THR A 64 9.47 -1.21 18.30
C THR A 64 8.20 -1.94 18.76
N GLY A 65 7.55 -2.73 17.88
CA GLY A 65 6.24 -3.33 18.14
C GLY A 65 5.14 -2.28 18.31
N LYS A 66 5.31 -1.10 17.72
CA LYS A 66 4.34 -0.01 17.78
C LYS A 66 3.36 -0.12 16.61
N LEU A 67 2.11 -0.33 16.93
CA LEU A 67 0.99 -0.30 15.99
C LEU A 67 0.43 1.12 15.94
N VAL A 68 0.25 1.67 14.74
CA VAL A 68 -0.49 2.89 14.48
C VAL A 68 -1.69 2.54 13.60
N TYR A 69 -2.86 3.04 13.94
CA TYR A 69 -4.10 2.78 13.20
C TYR A 69 -5.02 4.00 13.20
N ALA A 70 -5.86 4.07 12.18
CA ALA A 70 -6.81 5.16 12.02
C ALA A 70 -8.20 4.76 12.52
N VAL A 71 -8.85 5.67 13.21
CA VAL A 71 -10.28 5.63 13.56
C VAL A 71 -10.91 6.92 13.03
N ASN A 72 -11.58 6.84 11.89
CA ASN A 72 -11.98 8.01 11.11
C ASN A 72 -10.76 8.89 10.79
N SER A 73 -10.73 10.15 11.21
CA SER A 73 -9.59 11.07 11.04
C SER A 73 -8.62 11.08 12.23
N GLU A 74 -8.86 10.27 13.25
CA GLU A 74 -8.00 10.18 14.42
C GLU A 74 -6.95 9.09 14.25
N ILE A 75 -5.73 9.38 14.64
CA ILE A 75 -4.61 8.43 14.61
C ILE A 75 -4.32 7.94 16.02
N MET A 76 -4.54 6.65 16.21
CA MET A 76 -4.33 5.95 17.46
C MET A 76 -3.03 5.14 17.42
N THR A 77 -2.42 4.94 18.58
CA THR A 77 -1.25 4.07 18.70
C THR A 77 -1.35 3.14 19.89
N VAL A 78 -0.81 1.93 19.70
CA VAL A 78 -0.67 0.89 20.73
C VAL A 78 0.73 0.31 20.64
N THR A 79 1.35 0.02 21.76
CA THR A 79 2.62 -0.71 21.80
C THR A 79 2.34 -2.16 22.15
N LEU A 80 2.72 -3.08 21.26
CA LEU A 80 2.50 -4.52 21.43
C LEU A 80 3.76 -5.24 21.94
N LYS A 81 4.92 -4.58 21.91
CA LYS A 81 6.19 -5.17 22.36
C LYS A 81 6.11 -5.57 23.84
N GLY A 82 6.43 -6.82 24.12
CA GLY A 82 6.40 -7.38 25.48
C GLY A 82 5.04 -7.83 25.96
N MET A 83 3.97 -7.59 25.21
CA MET A 83 2.61 -7.97 25.63
C MET A 83 2.39 -9.48 25.63
N GLY A 84 3.10 -10.25 24.79
CA GLY A 84 3.01 -11.72 24.81
C GLY A 84 3.43 -12.29 26.17
N ALA A 85 4.60 -11.91 26.66
CA ALA A 85 5.08 -12.33 27.97
C ALA A 85 4.18 -11.84 29.13
N GLN A 86 3.59 -10.64 29.00
CA GLN A 86 2.62 -10.12 29.98
C GLN A 86 1.32 -10.92 29.94
N ALA A 87 0.82 -11.27 28.75
CA ALA A 87 -0.40 -12.05 28.58
C ALA A 87 -0.24 -13.47 29.16
N GLU A 88 0.90 -14.10 28.95
CA GLU A 88 1.23 -15.40 29.56
C GLU A 88 1.27 -15.30 31.11
N ALA A 89 1.89 -14.23 31.65
CA ALA A 89 1.96 -14.00 33.09
C ALA A 89 0.58 -13.74 33.71
N ASP A 90 -0.30 -13.08 32.97
CA ASP A 90 -1.68 -12.74 33.39
C ASP A 90 -2.65 -13.91 33.12
N GLY A 91 -2.19 -15.01 32.50
CA GLY A 91 -3.01 -16.20 32.22
C GLY A 91 -4.08 -15.98 31.16
N ILE A 92 -3.86 -15.07 30.22
CA ILE A 92 -4.78 -14.78 29.10
C ILE A 92 -4.71 -15.94 28.10
N ALA A 93 -5.85 -16.57 27.84
CA ALA A 93 -5.94 -17.68 26.90
C ALA A 93 -5.88 -17.22 25.43
N ASP A 94 -5.50 -18.14 24.54
CA ASP A 94 -5.52 -17.88 23.10
C ASP A 94 -6.92 -17.51 22.63
N GLY A 95 -7.00 -16.41 21.86
CA GLY A 95 -8.25 -15.86 21.36
C GLY A 95 -8.93 -14.83 22.29
N GLU A 96 -8.44 -14.67 23.52
CA GLU A 96 -8.90 -13.60 24.40
C GLU A 96 -8.28 -12.25 24.03
N ARG A 97 -8.99 -11.18 24.38
CA ARG A 97 -8.57 -9.81 24.07
C ARG A 97 -7.39 -9.39 24.94
N LEU A 98 -6.29 -8.99 24.33
CA LEU A 98 -5.15 -8.40 25.04
C LEU A 98 -5.53 -7.07 25.71
N PRO A 99 -5.04 -6.80 26.94
CA PRO A 99 -5.29 -5.56 27.67
C PRO A 99 -4.48 -4.39 27.11
N THR A 100 -4.80 -4.01 25.86
CA THR A 100 -4.10 -2.94 25.17
C THR A 100 -4.61 -1.57 25.61
N VAL A 101 -3.69 -0.63 25.84
CA VAL A 101 -4.03 0.77 26.10
C VAL A 101 -3.72 1.57 24.83
N ALA A 102 -4.79 1.99 24.14
CA ALA A 102 -4.67 2.86 22.99
C ALA A 102 -4.39 4.31 23.45
N LYS A 103 -3.45 4.95 22.77
CA LYS A 103 -3.14 6.36 22.97
C LYS A 103 -3.52 7.13 21.72
N ASP A 104 -4.24 8.22 21.88
CA ASP A 104 -4.54 9.18 20.84
C ASP A 104 -3.27 10.00 20.51
N LEU A 105 -2.89 10.06 19.24
CA LEU A 105 -1.79 10.89 18.73
C LEU A 105 -2.29 12.22 18.16
N GLY A 106 -3.58 12.31 17.84
CA GLY A 106 -4.23 13.46 17.23
C GLY A 106 -4.97 13.13 15.94
N SER A 107 -5.59 14.13 15.35
CA SER A 107 -6.32 14.01 14.09
C SER A 107 -5.47 14.43 12.89
N THR A 108 -5.79 13.86 11.72
CA THR A 108 -5.18 14.23 10.44
C THR A 108 -6.14 15.10 9.62
N GLU A 109 -5.58 15.95 8.75
CA GLU A 109 -6.35 16.77 7.81
C GLU A 109 -6.87 15.96 6.62
N VAL A 110 -6.17 14.87 6.28
CA VAL A 110 -6.53 13.95 5.20
C VAL A 110 -7.26 12.74 5.79
N PHE A 111 -8.39 12.34 5.21
CA PHE A 111 -9.08 11.13 5.65
C PHE A 111 -8.23 9.88 5.32
N PRO A 112 -7.83 9.09 6.33
CA PRO A 112 -6.86 8.02 6.14
C PRO A 112 -7.44 6.86 5.31
N GLN A 113 -6.95 6.66 4.10
CA GLN A 113 -7.15 5.44 3.31
C GLN A 113 -5.96 4.50 3.44
N THR A 114 -4.77 5.06 3.68
CA THR A 114 -3.54 4.30 3.90
C THR A 114 -2.73 4.95 5.02
N VAL A 115 -2.24 4.13 5.94
CA VAL A 115 -1.24 4.51 6.95
C VAL A 115 -0.08 3.53 6.84
N LYS A 116 1.15 4.02 6.68
CA LYS A 116 2.35 3.17 6.60
C LYS A 116 3.52 3.82 7.31
N HIS A 117 4.23 3.04 8.13
CA HIS A 117 5.53 3.43 8.67
C HIS A 117 6.59 3.42 7.59
N ASN A 118 7.56 4.32 7.71
CA ASN A 118 8.79 4.20 6.96
C ASN A 118 9.70 3.12 7.58
N THR A 119 10.80 2.79 6.92
CA THR A 119 11.68 1.66 7.25
C THR A 119 12.20 1.66 8.68
N ASN A 120 12.43 2.80 9.30
CA ASN A 120 12.94 2.90 10.67
C ASN A 120 11.89 3.30 11.71
N GLY A 121 10.61 3.29 11.36
CA GLY A 121 9.50 3.59 12.26
C GLY A 121 9.40 5.05 12.75
N ARG A 122 10.29 5.97 12.29
CA ARG A 122 10.30 7.38 12.74
C ARG A 122 9.19 8.22 12.12
N PHE A 123 8.76 7.86 10.94
CA PHE A 123 7.73 8.58 10.19
C PHE A 123 6.59 7.65 9.82
N ILE A 124 5.40 8.22 9.73
CA ILE A 124 4.23 7.59 9.15
C ILE A 124 3.72 8.48 8.03
N VAL A 125 3.22 7.88 6.97
CA VAL A 125 2.44 8.57 5.97
C VAL A 125 0.95 8.27 6.20
N VAL A 126 0.14 9.30 6.06
CA VAL A 126 -1.30 9.20 5.90
C VAL A 126 -1.62 9.63 4.49
N CYS A 127 -2.21 8.76 3.70
CA CYS A 127 -2.58 9.03 2.32
C CYS A 127 -4.07 8.74 2.12
N GLY A 128 -4.76 9.63 1.42
CA GLY A 128 -6.17 9.53 1.11
C GLY A 128 -6.66 10.79 0.41
N ASP A 129 -7.85 10.74 -0.19
CA ASP A 129 -8.51 11.86 -0.85
C ASP A 129 -7.66 12.60 -1.92
N GLY A 130 -6.69 11.89 -2.50
CA GLY A 130 -5.75 12.45 -3.48
C GLY A 130 -4.62 13.27 -2.88
N GLU A 131 -4.40 13.17 -1.57
CA GLU A 131 -3.36 13.87 -0.84
C GLU A 131 -2.59 12.92 0.07
N TYR A 132 -1.38 13.33 0.47
CA TYR A 132 -0.59 12.64 1.48
C TYR A 132 0.04 13.62 2.45
N ILE A 133 0.17 13.19 3.70
CA ILE A 133 0.92 13.91 4.73
C ILE A 133 1.83 12.93 5.44
N ILE A 134 3.10 13.29 5.54
CA ILE A 134 4.10 12.56 6.32
C ILE A 134 4.21 13.21 7.69
N TYR A 135 4.05 12.39 8.73
CA TYR A 135 4.14 12.80 10.12
C TYR A 135 5.27 12.10 10.85
N THR A 136 5.74 12.70 11.94
CA THR A 136 6.54 11.96 12.91
C THR A 136 5.66 10.95 13.65
N SER A 137 6.11 9.70 13.80
CA SER A 137 5.30 8.62 14.39
C SER A 137 5.02 8.76 15.89
N GLN A 138 5.74 9.67 16.59
CA GLN A 138 5.59 9.83 18.03
C GLN A 138 4.62 10.94 18.43
N ALA A 139 4.52 12.00 17.63
CA ALA A 139 3.82 13.23 18.02
C ALA A 139 2.97 13.83 16.89
N LEU A 140 2.78 13.11 15.80
CA LEU A 140 1.98 13.51 14.63
C LEU A 140 2.36 14.92 14.09
N ARG A 141 3.68 15.27 14.15
CA ARG A 141 4.15 16.54 13.60
C ARG A 141 4.36 16.41 12.10
N ASN A 142 3.79 17.34 11.34
CA ASN A 142 3.93 17.40 9.90
C ASN A 142 5.40 17.54 9.49
N LYS A 143 5.84 16.69 8.55
CA LYS A 143 7.19 16.69 7.96
C LYS A 143 7.18 17.08 6.49
N ALA A 144 6.23 16.56 5.71
CA ALA A 144 6.06 16.84 4.30
C ALA A 144 4.61 16.51 3.91
N PHE A 145 4.12 17.12 2.86
CA PHE A 145 2.76 16.89 2.35
C PHE A 145 2.70 17.20 0.85
N GLY A 146 1.66 16.75 0.20
CA GLY A 146 1.43 17.02 -1.22
C GLY A 146 0.25 16.24 -1.78
N GLN A 147 0.05 16.36 -3.08
CA GLN A 147 -0.97 15.60 -3.80
C GLN A 147 -0.42 14.26 -4.24
N ALA A 148 -1.16 13.21 -4.00
CA ALA A 148 -0.84 11.85 -4.45
C ALA A 148 -2.09 10.98 -4.51
N LEU A 149 -2.20 10.17 -5.56
CA LEU A 149 -3.21 9.12 -5.68
C LEU A 149 -2.79 7.83 -4.97
N ASP A 150 -1.49 7.64 -4.74
CA ASP A 150 -0.91 6.51 -4.03
C ASP A 150 0.49 6.86 -3.53
N PHE A 151 0.97 6.13 -2.53
CA PHE A 151 2.24 6.38 -1.85
C PHE A 151 2.93 5.08 -1.43
N CYS A 152 4.24 5.02 -1.61
CA CYS A 152 5.05 3.94 -1.05
C CYS A 152 6.41 4.43 -0.54
N TRP A 153 6.87 3.82 0.57
CA TRP A 153 8.21 4.04 1.13
C TRP A 153 9.24 3.16 0.45
N SER A 154 10.47 3.65 0.33
CA SER A 154 11.64 2.83 0.02
C SER A 154 12.11 2.06 1.26
N GLN A 155 12.61 0.83 1.09
CA GLN A 155 13.33 0.12 2.14
C GLN A 155 14.81 0.52 2.23
N GLN A 156 15.36 1.17 1.20
CA GLN A 156 16.79 1.50 1.14
C GLN A 156 17.18 2.71 2.00
N ALA A 157 16.26 3.66 2.17
CA ALA A 157 16.55 4.87 2.96
C ALA A 157 15.31 5.43 3.65
N THR A 158 15.52 6.05 4.79
CA THR A 158 14.44 6.47 5.72
C THR A 158 13.59 7.62 5.22
N GLY A 159 14.08 8.42 4.29
CA GLY A 159 13.38 9.59 3.74
C GLY A 159 13.06 9.47 2.26
N ASP A 160 13.25 8.28 1.68
CA ASP A 160 13.02 8.03 0.27
C ASP A 160 11.64 7.39 0.07
N TYR A 161 10.89 7.92 -0.88
CA TYR A 161 9.54 7.46 -1.18
C TYR A 161 9.14 7.80 -2.61
N ALA A 162 8.05 7.21 -3.06
CA ALA A 162 7.43 7.55 -4.34
C ALA A 162 5.95 7.84 -4.16
N ILE A 163 5.43 8.69 -5.04
CA ILE A 163 4.01 9.02 -5.15
C ILE A 163 3.52 8.77 -6.56
N ARG A 164 2.29 8.33 -6.68
CA ARG A 164 1.57 8.32 -7.94
C ARG A 164 0.85 9.67 -8.10
N GLU A 165 1.39 10.51 -8.99
CA GLU A 165 0.82 11.84 -9.26
C GLU A 165 -0.40 11.73 -10.19
N SER A 166 -0.34 10.80 -11.16
CA SER A 166 -1.42 10.56 -12.12
C SER A 166 -1.38 9.11 -12.62
N ILE A 167 -2.29 8.77 -13.53
CA ILE A 167 -2.33 7.46 -14.19
C ILE A 167 -1.11 7.16 -15.08
N SER A 168 -0.26 8.15 -15.38
CA SER A 168 0.90 8.00 -16.25
C SER A 168 2.19 8.56 -15.66
N ARG A 169 2.16 9.02 -14.40
CA ARG A 169 3.29 9.74 -13.82
C ARG A 169 3.51 9.37 -12.36
N VAL A 170 4.74 8.97 -12.05
CA VAL A 170 5.22 8.67 -10.70
C VAL A 170 6.38 9.59 -10.37
N LYS A 171 6.38 10.19 -9.20
CA LYS A 171 7.49 11.00 -8.70
C LYS A 171 8.21 10.26 -7.59
N THR A 172 9.52 10.31 -7.62
CA THR A 172 10.38 9.81 -6.55
C THR A 172 10.93 10.95 -5.73
N PHE A 173 11.08 10.72 -4.45
CA PHE A 173 11.62 11.65 -3.49
C PHE A 173 12.83 11.04 -2.79
N LYS A 174 13.88 11.83 -2.59
CA LYS A 174 15.07 11.44 -1.87
C LYS A 174 15.27 12.38 -0.69
N ASN A 175 15.35 11.82 0.50
CA ASN A 175 15.42 12.58 1.74
C ASN A 175 14.35 13.70 1.82
N PHE A 176 13.08 13.34 1.54
CA PHE A 176 11.91 14.22 1.52
C PHE A 176 11.92 15.33 0.46
N LYS A 177 12.84 15.31 -0.50
CA LYS A 177 12.90 16.27 -1.61
C LYS A 177 12.61 15.55 -2.93
N GLU A 178 11.85 16.21 -3.81
CA GLU A 178 11.58 15.69 -5.15
C GLU A 178 12.90 15.42 -5.88
N ASN A 179 13.02 14.20 -6.41
CA ASN A 179 14.22 13.72 -7.10
C ASN A 179 13.97 13.59 -8.61
N LYS A 180 13.08 12.68 -8.98
CA LYS A 180 12.80 12.38 -10.40
C LYS A 180 11.31 12.16 -10.66
N THR A 181 10.93 12.40 -11.90
CA THR A 181 9.63 12.00 -12.44
C THR A 181 9.82 10.85 -13.40
N ILE A 182 9.14 9.74 -13.16
CA ILE A 182 9.13 8.53 -13.97
C ILE A 182 7.84 8.49 -14.76
N LYS A 183 7.96 8.22 -16.06
CA LYS A 183 6.86 7.86 -16.95
C LYS A 183 7.06 6.39 -17.32
N PRO A 184 6.41 5.46 -16.63
CA PRO A 184 6.61 4.04 -16.91
C PRO A 184 6.10 3.67 -18.30
N PRO A 185 6.71 2.67 -18.98
CA PRO A 185 6.30 2.22 -20.31
C PRO A 185 5.07 1.30 -20.24
N ILE A 186 4.04 1.74 -19.52
CA ILE A 186 2.76 1.04 -19.32
C ILE A 186 1.62 2.00 -19.62
N SER A 187 0.49 1.46 -20.05
CA SER A 187 -0.68 2.25 -20.44
C SER A 187 -1.26 3.06 -19.28
N THR A 188 -1.36 2.42 -18.11
CA THR A 188 -1.92 3.02 -16.89
C THR A 188 -1.13 2.58 -15.67
N CYS A 189 -0.85 3.53 -14.78
CA CYS A 189 -0.31 3.26 -13.46
C CYS A 189 -1.48 3.13 -12.47
N GLU A 190 -1.69 1.94 -11.92
CA GLU A 190 -2.81 1.65 -11.02
C GLU A 190 -2.41 1.69 -9.54
N GLY A 191 -1.15 1.38 -9.22
CA GLY A 191 -0.67 1.35 -7.84
C GLY A 191 0.85 1.37 -7.73
N LEU A 192 1.33 1.59 -6.51
CA LEU A 192 2.73 1.60 -6.15
C LEU A 192 3.00 0.61 -5.03
N PHE A 193 4.12 -0.11 -5.16
CA PHE A 193 4.66 -0.91 -4.07
C PHE A 193 6.09 -0.46 -3.78
N GLY A 194 6.34 -0.20 -2.52
CA GLY A 194 7.68 0.06 -2.02
C GLY A 194 8.43 -1.23 -1.73
N GLY A 195 9.68 -1.08 -1.34
CA GLY A 195 10.53 -2.18 -0.98
C GLY A 195 11.96 -1.92 -1.41
N HIS A 196 12.69 -2.97 -1.73
CA HIS A 196 14.07 -2.87 -2.22
C HIS A 196 14.13 -2.19 -3.61
N CYS A 197 13.16 -2.47 -4.48
CA CYS A 197 12.88 -1.71 -5.69
C CYS A 197 11.55 -0.97 -5.59
N LEU A 198 11.40 0.12 -6.34
CA LEU A 198 10.11 0.74 -6.58
C LEU A 198 9.38 -0.11 -7.63
N ALA A 199 8.22 -0.64 -7.28
CA ALA A 199 7.36 -1.35 -8.21
C ALA A 199 6.14 -0.51 -8.57
N ILE A 200 5.84 -0.41 -9.87
CA ILE A 200 4.70 0.32 -10.42
C ILE A 200 3.77 -0.70 -11.08
N LYS A 201 2.58 -0.84 -10.55
CA LYS A 201 1.55 -1.73 -11.07
C LYS A 201 0.86 -1.10 -12.27
N GLY A 202 0.80 -1.84 -13.38
CA GLY A 202 -0.05 -1.57 -14.53
C GLY A 202 -1.34 -2.40 -14.51
N SER A 203 -2.08 -2.35 -15.63
CA SER A 203 -3.30 -3.14 -15.82
C SER A 203 -3.04 -4.64 -15.99
N ASP A 204 -1.90 -5.00 -16.53
CA ASP A 204 -1.51 -6.36 -16.96
C ASP A 204 -0.10 -6.79 -16.52
N CYS A 205 0.66 -5.87 -15.92
CA CYS A 205 2.04 -6.11 -15.55
C CYS A 205 2.45 -5.30 -14.32
N VAL A 206 3.63 -5.60 -13.79
CA VAL A 206 4.34 -4.77 -12.81
C VAL A 206 5.72 -4.45 -13.35
N VAL A 207 6.15 -3.21 -13.20
CA VAL A 207 7.47 -2.72 -13.63
C VAL A 207 8.29 -2.25 -12.43
N PHE A 208 9.54 -2.67 -12.39
CA PHE A 208 10.46 -2.38 -11.30
C PHE A 208 11.48 -1.31 -11.69
N TYR A 209 11.77 -0.42 -10.75
CA TYR A 209 12.73 0.66 -10.89
C TYR A 209 13.70 0.70 -9.72
N ASN A 210 14.93 1.08 -10.01
CA ASN A 210 15.93 1.35 -8.99
C ASN A 210 15.63 2.69 -8.28
N TRP A 211 15.67 2.69 -6.96
CA TRP A 211 15.45 3.89 -6.16
C TRP A 211 16.54 4.96 -6.33
N ALA A 212 17.80 4.53 -6.53
CA ALA A 212 18.93 5.44 -6.54
C ALA A 212 18.89 6.43 -7.71
N ASP A 213 18.54 5.94 -8.90
CA ASP A 213 18.61 6.69 -10.14
C ASP A 213 17.31 6.67 -10.96
N GLY A 214 16.30 5.92 -10.52
CA GLY A 214 15.02 5.77 -11.23
C GLY A 214 15.18 5.09 -12.58
N GLN A 215 16.19 4.24 -12.76
CA GLN A 215 16.34 3.43 -13.97
C GLN A 215 15.39 2.25 -13.93
N PHE A 216 14.91 1.88 -15.12
CA PHE A 216 14.06 0.70 -15.32
C PHE A 216 14.88 -0.57 -15.07
N VAL A 217 14.39 -1.44 -14.21
CA VAL A 217 15.04 -2.70 -13.84
C VAL A 217 14.48 -3.84 -14.65
N HIS A 218 13.18 -4.12 -14.49
CA HIS A 218 12.55 -5.26 -15.15
C HIS A 218 11.02 -5.14 -15.15
N LYS A 219 10.38 -5.77 -16.14
CA LYS A 219 8.95 -5.91 -16.27
C LYS A 219 8.56 -7.36 -16.05
N ILE A 220 7.50 -7.60 -15.27
CA ILE A 220 6.92 -8.93 -15.06
C ILE A 220 5.43 -8.86 -15.43
N ASP A 221 4.97 -9.74 -16.32
CA ASP A 221 3.59 -9.78 -16.81
C ASP A 221 2.65 -10.48 -15.81
N VAL A 222 2.56 -9.91 -14.61
CA VAL A 222 1.62 -10.29 -13.56
C VAL A 222 1.05 -9.05 -12.89
N THR A 223 -0.14 -9.16 -12.31
CA THR A 223 -0.82 -8.04 -11.63
C THR A 223 -0.89 -8.31 -10.13
N PRO A 224 0.15 -7.94 -9.36
CA PRO A 224 0.16 -8.16 -7.94
C PRO A 224 -0.86 -7.26 -7.22
N LYS A 225 -1.47 -7.80 -6.17
CA LYS A 225 -2.22 -7.04 -5.15
C LYS A 225 -1.31 -6.46 -4.09
N ASN A 226 -0.22 -7.17 -3.80
CA ASN A 226 0.81 -6.72 -2.87
C ASN A 226 2.17 -7.32 -3.22
N ILE A 227 3.24 -6.68 -2.74
CA ILE A 227 4.62 -7.14 -2.89
C ILE A 227 5.30 -7.04 -1.52
N HIS A 228 5.81 -8.16 -1.04
CA HIS A 228 6.54 -8.21 0.23
C HIS A 228 8.00 -8.58 -0.03
N TRP A 229 8.90 -7.69 0.37
CA TRP A 229 10.33 -7.90 0.33
C TRP A 229 10.85 -8.39 1.68
N ASN A 230 11.85 -9.26 1.67
CA ASN A 230 12.59 -9.58 2.89
C ASN A 230 13.51 -8.41 3.28
N ASP A 231 14.05 -8.45 4.49
CA ASP A 231 14.86 -7.36 5.05
C ASP A 231 16.16 -7.12 4.28
N THR A 232 16.73 -8.18 3.68
CA THR A 232 17.96 -8.09 2.88
C THR A 232 17.72 -7.60 1.46
N GLY A 233 16.48 -7.56 0.99
CA GLY A 233 16.13 -7.18 -0.38
C GLY A 233 16.51 -8.22 -1.44
N THR A 234 16.81 -9.46 -1.03
CA THR A 234 17.21 -10.54 -1.95
C THR A 234 16.04 -11.42 -2.38
N LEU A 235 14.95 -11.40 -1.62
CA LEU A 235 13.74 -12.17 -1.89
C LEU A 235 12.52 -11.27 -1.88
N CYS A 236 11.59 -11.55 -2.78
CA CYS A 236 10.26 -10.93 -2.73
C CYS A 236 9.18 -11.94 -3.09
N ILE A 237 7.98 -11.67 -2.62
CA ILE A 237 6.77 -12.38 -3.03
C ILE A 237 5.81 -11.42 -3.71
N LEU A 238 5.37 -11.76 -4.91
CA LEU A 238 4.30 -11.08 -5.64
C LEU A 238 2.98 -11.79 -5.30
N VAL A 239 2.13 -11.14 -4.53
CA VAL A 239 0.81 -11.67 -4.16
C VAL A 239 -0.20 -11.25 -5.21
N CYS A 240 -0.71 -12.19 -6.01
CA CYS A 240 -1.74 -11.95 -7.02
C CYS A 240 -3.13 -12.41 -6.51
N GLU A 241 -4.12 -12.50 -7.42
CA GLU A 241 -5.51 -12.83 -7.03
C GLU A 241 -5.64 -14.25 -6.48
N ASP A 242 -5.14 -15.24 -7.23
CA ASP A 242 -5.32 -16.66 -6.96
C ASP A 242 -4.00 -17.38 -6.65
N THR A 243 -2.88 -16.82 -7.08
CA THR A 243 -1.54 -17.39 -6.90
C THR A 243 -0.56 -16.33 -6.40
N SER A 244 0.54 -16.78 -5.82
CA SER A 244 1.63 -15.89 -5.42
C SER A 244 2.97 -16.44 -5.89
N TYR A 245 3.88 -15.56 -6.27
CA TYR A 245 5.16 -15.94 -6.85
C TYR A 245 6.31 -15.50 -5.95
N VAL A 246 7.14 -16.44 -5.52
CA VAL A 246 8.36 -16.17 -4.78
C VAL A 246 9.51 -16.02 -5.75
N LEU A 247 10.16 -14.86 -5.71
CA LEU A 247 11.24 -14.49 -6.60
C LEU A 247 12.50 -14.16 -5.79
N LYS A 248 13.64 -14.51 -6.36
CA LYS A 248 14.95 -14.03 -5.90
C LYS A 248 15.37 -12.86 -6.77
N TYR A 249 15.80 -11.78 -6.16
CA TYR A 249 16.32 -10.60 -6.82
C TYR A 249 17.84 -10.61 -6.83
N ASP A 250 18.45 -10.41 -7.99
CA ASP A 250 19.89 -10.30 -8.17
C ASP A 250 20.28 -8.83 -8.42
N GLY A 251 20.58 -8.13 -7.34
CA GLY A 251 21.00 -6.73 -7.40
C GLY A 251 22.38 -6.53 -8.05
N GLU A 252 23.28 -7.53 -7.99
CA GLU A 252 24.60 -7.44 -8.64
C GLU A 252 24.46 -7.53 -10.15
N ALA A 253 23.66 -8.46 -10.66
CA ALA A 253 23.35 -8.56 -12.09
C ALA A 253 22.68 -7.28 -12.62
N VAL A 254 21.74 -6.72 -11.85
CA VAL A 254 21.08 -5.45 -12.20
C VAL A 254 22.08 -4.31 -12.25
N MET A 255 22.95 -4.17 -11.25
CA MET A 255 23.96 -3.12 -11.23
C MET A 255 24.91 -3.25 -12.42
N ALA A 256 25.42 -4.46 -12.70
CA ALA A 256 26.33 -4.71 -13.81
C ALA A 256 25.71 -4.43 -15.20
N ALA A 257 24.41 -4.65 -15.35
CA ALA A 257 23.71 -4.31 -16.58
C ALA A 257 23.51 -2.80 -16.74
N LEU A 258 23.08 -2.12 -15.66
CA LEU A 258 22.74 -0.70 -15.68
C LEU A 258 23.96 0.24 -15.72
N ASP A 259 25.12 -0.17 -15.17
CA ASP A 259 26.37 0.60 -15.23
C ASP A 259 27.15 0.37 -16.55
N GLY A 260 26.67 -0.55 -17.40
CA GLY A 260 27.28 -0.87 -18.69
C GLY A 260 28.38 -1.93 -18.63
N SER A 261 28.64 -2.55 -17.49
CA SER A 261 29.60 -3.65 -17.34
C SER A 261 29.12 -4.93 -18.06
N ASN A 262 27.80 -5.14 -18.13
CA ASN A 262 27.15 -6.24 -18.84
C ASN A 262 25.94 -5.77 -19.67
N PRO A 263 26.17 -5.01 -20.77
CA PRO A 263 25.06 -4.46 -21.56
C PRO A 263 24.28 -5.54 -22.33
N SER A 264 24.83 -6.74 -22.49
CA SER A 264 24.13 -7.84 -23.17
C SER A 264 22.97 -8.43 -22.36
N ALA A 265 22.91 -8.14 -21.07
CA ALA A 265 21.78 -8.52 -20.21
C ALA A 265 20.57 -7.58 -20.33
N LEU A 266 20.66 -6.48 -21.08
CA LEU A 266 19.55 -5.56 -21.31
C LEU A 266 18.66 -6.07 -22.44
N THR A 267 17.39 -6.23 -22.14
CA THR A 267 16.32 -6.63 -23.07
C THR A 267 15.21 -5.58 -23.10
N ASP A 268 14.20 -5.77 -23.96
CA ASP A 268 13.00 -4.89 -23.98
C ASP A 268 12.21 -4.95 -22.67
N ASP A 269 12.26 -6.08 -21.96
CA ASP A 269 11.64 -6.27 -20.64
C ASP A 269 12.54 -5.89 -19.46
N GLY A 270 13.72 -5.34 -19.74
CA GLY A 270 14.71 -4.89 -18.76
C GLY A 270 15.90 -5.81 -18.60
N VAL A 271 16.44 -5.89 -17.39
CA VAL A 271 17.65 -6.69 -17.11
C VAL A 271 17.28 -8.16 -17.02
N GLU A 272 17.83 -8.96 -17.95
CA GLU A 272 17.71 -10.42 -17.93
C GLU A 272 18.43 -10.96 -16.68
N GLY A 273 17.74 -11.83 -15.93
CA GLY A 273 18.27 -12.38 -14.68
C GLY A 273 18.09 -11.47 -13.44
N ALA A 274 17.45 -10.29 -13.58
CA ALA A 274 17.12 -9.45 -12.42
C ALA A 274 16.27 -10.18 -11.39
N PHE A 275 15.37 -11.04 -11.85
CA PHE A 275 14.51 -11.87 -11.01
C PHE A 275 14.57 -13.34 -11.43
N GLU A 276 14.83 -14.22 -10.48
CA GLU A 276 14.79 -15.65 -10.64
C GLU A 276 13.50 -16.19 -9.98
N PHE A 277 12.68 -16.91 -10.73
CA PHE A 277 11.51 -17.59 -10.19
C PHE A 277 11.97 -18.77 -9.32
N LEU A 278 11.53 -18.78 -8.05
CA LEU A 278 11.84 -19.84 -7.11
C LEU A 278 10.67 -20.79 -6.87
N HIS A 279 9.49 -20.24 -6.62
CA HIS A 279 8.34 -21.04 -6.21
C HIS A 279 7.01 -20.34 -6.47
N GLU A 280 5.99 -21.15 -6.73
CA GLU A 280 4.59 -20.71 -6.85
C GLU A 280 3.80 -21.20 -5.63
N VAL A 281 3.06 -20.28 -4.99
CA VAL A 281 2.15 -20.59 -3.90
C VAL A 281 0.74 -20.52 -4.47
N SER A 282 0.09 -21.68 -4.59
CA SER A 282 -1.25 -21.81 -5.17
C SER A 282 -2.38 -21.44 -4.20
N ASP A 283 -2.07 -21.25 -2.92
CA ASP A 283 -3.05 -20.84 -1.93
C ASP A 283 -3.31 -19.33 -2.03
N LYS A 284 -4.55 -18.93 -1.77
CA LYS A 284 -4.93 -17.52 -1.73
C LYS A 284 -4.30 -16.83 -0.53
N VAL A 285 -3.29 -16.02 -0.79
CA VAL A 285 -2.61 -15.22 0.23
C VAL A 285 -3.36 -13.89 0.41
N THR A 286 -3.73 -13.57 1.64
CA THR A 286 -4.36 -12.28 1.99
C THR A 286 -3.36 -11.26 2.52
N THR A 287 -2.37 -11.72 3.29
CA THR A 287 -1.28 -10.90 3.81
C THR A 287 -0.09 -11.79 4.10
N GLY A 288 1.10 -11.21 4.19
CA GLY A 288 2.33 -11.93 4.45
C GLY A 288 3.40 -11.05 5.08
N GLN A 289 4.33 -11.71 5.76
CA GLN A 289 5.50 -11.07 6.34
C GLN A 289 6.66 -12.05 6.29
N TRP A 290 7.83 -11.54 5.99
CA TRP A 290 9.06 -12.30 6.10
C TRP A 290 9.48 -12.40 7.56
N VAL A 291 9.97 -13.56 7.96
CA VAL A 291 10.49 -13.85 9.30
C VAL A 291 11.85 -14.53 9.14
N GLY A 292 12.87 -14.00 9.79
CA GLY A 292 14.23 -14.54 9.80
C GLY A 292 15.21 -13.70 9.05
#